data_88561581080fbeb3e4211cdd37bf5420
#
_entry.id   88561581080fbeb3e4211cdd37bf5420
#
_cell.length_a   1.000
_cell.length_b   1.000
_cell.length_c   1.000
_cell.angle_alpha   90.00
_cell.angle_beta   90.00
_cell.angle_gamma   90.00
#
_symmetry.space_group_name_H-M   'P 1'
#
loop_
_entity.id
_entity.type
_entity.pdbx_description
1 polymer ?
#
loop_
_entity_poly.entity_id
_entity_poly.type
_entity_poly.pdbx_seq_one_letter_code
_entity_poly.pdbx_strand_id
1 'polypeptide(L)'
;SSCLQKTLSAEDFALLLKTGSANNFTVAGGMTEVIHHSTQHLAPDDLLAIGTYLKALPPEVSAQVASTQPDPAAVQRGKALYDQHCVACHQPTGQGVPAAFPSLVGNPSVRCLNPTNAIHAILAGATTAVTASAPAPMVMPPFGAQLSDQQVADLVTYIRTSWGNAAEPVSAEQVKELRRAIAGR
;
A
#
# COMPACT_ATOMS: atom_id res chain seq x y z
N SER A 1 8.05 7.74 5.68
CA SER A 1 7.12 8.78 6.20
C SER A 1 6.91 9.93 5.22
N SER A 2 7.96 10.42 4.52
CA SER A 2 7.85 11.59 3.63
C SER A 2 6.78 11.48 2.52
N CYS A 3 6.54 10.28 2.01
CA CYS A 3 5.54 10.05 0.97
C CYS A 3 4.11 10.26 1.50
N LEU A 4 3.76 9.67 2.63
CA LEU A 4 2.46 9.88 3.27
C LEU A 4 2.26 11.34 3.68
N GLN A 5 3.28 11.99 4.24
CA GLN A 5 3.22 13.41 4.60
C GLN A 5 2.93 14.33 3.40
N LYS A 6 3.42 14.00 2.21
CA LYS A 6 3.14 14.77 0.98
C LYS A 6 1.72 14.54 0.46
N THR A 7 1.18 13.34 0.70
CA THR A 7 -0.10 12.90 0.12
C THR A 7 -1.29 13.18 1.03
N LEU A 8 -1.13 12.97 2.35
CA LEU A 8 -2.20 13.08 3.34
C LEU A 8 -2.19 14.44 4.04
N SER A 9 -3.37 14.99 4.31
CA SER A 9 -3.56 16.14 5.21
C SER A 9 -3.52 15.71 6.69
N ALA A 10 -3.58 16.65 7.62
CA ALA A 10 -3.69 16.32 9.05
C ALA A 10 -5.00 15.61 9.36
N GLU A 11 -6.08 16.02 8.71
CA GLU A 11 -7.40 15.42 8.81
C GLU A 11 -7.41 14.00 8.21
N ASP A 12 -6.71 13.77 7.09
CA ASP A 12 -6.53 12.43 6.51
C ASP A 12 -5.79 11.50 7.48
N PHE A 13 -4.74 11.99 8.16
CA PHE A 13 -4.06 11.21 9.19
C PHE A 13 -5.00 10.91 10.38
N ALA A 14 -5.78 11.88 10.83
CA ALA A 14 -6.75 11.68 11.90
C ALA A 14 -7.81 10.62 11.50
N LEU A 15 -8.33 10.73 10.28
CA LEU A 15 -9.30 9.78 9.74
C LEU A 15 -8.68 8.38 9.60
N LEU A 16 -7.44 8.28 9.10
CA LEU A 16 -6.70 7.03 8.97
C LEU A 16 -6.53 6.34 10.31
N LEU A 17 -6.14 7.07 11.35
CA LEU A 17 -5.99 6.56 12.72
C LEU A 17 -7.33 6.18 13.35
N LYS A 18 -8.44 6.82 12.96
CA LYS A 18 -9.79 6.53 13.46
C LYS A 18 -10.40 5.29 12.81
N THR A 19 -10.24 5.18 11.49
CA THR A 19 -11.03 4.24 10.67
C THR A 19 -10.19 3.17 9.95
N GLY A 20 -8.88 3.35 9.88
CA GLY A 20 -7.99 2.50 9.09
C GLY A 20 -7.92 2.87 7.61
N SER A 21 -8.69 3.85 7.14
CA SER A 21 -8.68 4.27 5.73
C SER A 21 -8.88 5.78 5.58
N ALA A 22 -8.12 6.39 4.68
CA ALA A 22 -8.27 7.78 4.28
C ALA A 22 -7.65 8.00 2.89
N ASN A 23 -8.28 8.82 2.05
CA ASN A 23 -7.73 9.31 0.78
C ASN A 23 -7.07 8.21 -0.10
N ASN A 24 -7.79 7.13 -0.41
CA ASN A 24 -7.33 5.96 -1.17
C ASN A 24 -6.21 5.13 -0.49
N PHE A 25 -5.86 5.44 0.74
CA PHE A 25 -4.91 4.68 1.53
C PHE A 25 -5.62 3.88 2.61
N THR A 26 -5.26 2.60 2.75
CA THR A 26 -5.79 1.71 3.78
C THR A 26 -4.62 1.11 4.55
N VAL A 27 -4.74 1.11 5.86
CA VAL A 27 -3.75 0.53 6.77
C VAL A 27 -3.84 -1.00 6.72
N ALA A 28 -2.69 -1.65 6.75
CA ALA A 28 -2.56 -3.10 6.88
C ALA A 28 -1.39 -3.46 7.80
N GLY A 29 -1.27 -4.75 8.13
CA GLY A 29 -0.21 -5.25 9.01
C GLY A 29 -0.35 -4.77 10.45
N GLY A 30 0.76 -4.59 11.16
CA GLY A 30 0.75 -4.25 12.60
C GLY A 30 0.00 -2.98 12.99
N MET A 31 -0.18 -2.04 12.07
CA MET A 31 -0.96 -0.83 12.33
C MET A 31 -2.48 -1.12 12.48
N THR A 32 -2.98 -2.24 11.98
CA THR A 32 -4.39 -2.61 12.17
C THR A 32 -4.71 -2.88 13.65
N GLU A 33 -3.78 -3.50 14.36
CA GLU A 33 -3.87 -3.74 15.81
C GLU A 33 -3.84 -2.42 16.59
N VAL A 34 -2.96 -1.49 16.20
CA VAL A 34 -2.89 -0.16 16.85
C VAL A 34 -4.20 0.58 16.68
N ILE A 35 -4.81 0.54 15.51
CA ILE A 35 -6.10 1.17 15.27
C ILE A 35 -7.18 0.47 16.07
N HIS A 36 -7.25 -0.85 15.99
CA HIS A 36 -8.30 -1.64 16.64
C HIS A 36 -8.30 -1.45 18.17
N HIS A 37 -7.13 -1.54 18.80
CA HIS A 37 -7.04 -1.54 20.26
C HIS A 37 -6.78 -0.16 20.87
N SER A 38 -6.41 0.85 20.08
CA SER A 38 -6.00 2.15 20.61
C SER A 38 -6.62 3.33 19.86
N THR A 39 -6.14 3.66 18.69
CA THR A 39 -6.40 4.99 18.12
C THR A 39 -7.85 5.23 17.73
N GLN A 40 -8.62 4.20 17.36
CA GLN A 40 -10.04 4.37 17.09
C GLN A 40 -10.84 4.89 18.30
N HIS A 41 -10.32 4.73 19.51
CA HIS A 41 -10.98 5.14 20.76
C HIS A 41 -10.59 6.56 21.21
N LEU A 42 -9.59 7.19 20.58
CA LEU A 42 -9.16 8.55 20.90
C LEU A 42 -10.21 9.59 20.49
N ALA A 43 -10.19 10.72 21.20
CA ALA A 43 -11.03 11.87 20.86
C ALA A 43 -10.61 12.46 19.49
N PRO A 44 -11.54 13.07 18.74
CA PRO A 44 -11.21 13.67 17.43
C PRO A 44 -10.08 14.70 17.49
N ASP A 45 -10.05 15.53 18.55
CA ASP A 45 -9.02 16.56 18.73
C ASP A 45 -7.63 15.96 18.95
N ASP A 46 -7.54 14.85 19.69
CA ASP A 46 -6.27 14.14 19.91
C ASP A 46 -5.76 13.54 18.59
N LEU A 47 -6.65 12.95 17.80
CA LEU A 47 -6.29 12.41 16.48
C LEU A 47 -5.81 13.50 15.52
N LEU A 48 -6.49 14.65 15.53
CA LEU A 48 -6.07 15.81 14.72
C LEU A 48 -4.73 16.39 15.18
N ALA A 49 -4.48 16.42 16.49
CA ALA A 49 -3.19 16.84 17.04
C ALA A 49 -2.05 15.90 16.57
N ILE A 50 -2.29 14.58 16.62
CA ILE A 50 -1.34 13.58 16.08
C ILE A 50 -1.11 13.81 14.58
N GLY A 51 -2.17 13.99 13.80
CA GLY A 51 -2.08 14.25 12.36
C GLY A 51 -1.27 15.53 12.06
N THR A 52 -1.52 16.59 12.81
CA THR A 52 -0.80 17.86 12.70
C THR A 52 0.69 17.68 13.02
N TYR A 53 1.01 16.97 14.08
CA TYR A 53 2.40 16.66 14.43
C TYR A 53 3.11 15.85 13.33
N LEU A 54 2.46 14.80 12.82
CA LEU A 54 3.02 13.99 11.73
C LEU A 54 3.30 14.81 10.46
N LYS A 55 2.43 15.76 10.15
CA LYS A 55 2.63 16.70 9.02
C LYS A 55 3.80 17.65 9.24
N ALA A 56 4.05 18.07 10.47
CA ALA A 56 5.10 19.00 10.82
C ALA A 56 6.50 18.36 10.91
N LEU A 57 6.58 17.04 10.95
CA LEU A 57 7.88 16.34 10.97
C LEU A 57 8.68 16.65 9.70
N PRO A 58 10.00 16.86 9.82
CA PRO A 58 10.84 17.07 8.64
C PRO A 58 10.71 15.89 7.69
N PRO A 59 10.61 16.13 6.37
CA PRO A 59 10.55 15.05 5.40
C PRO A 59 11.86 14.26 5.44
N GLU A 60 11.74 12.94 5.44
CA GLU A 60 12.88 12.06 5.31
C GLU A 60 13.59 12.34 3.98
N VAL A 61 14.88 12.65 4.05
CA VAL A 61 15.71 12.86 2.85
C VAL A 61 15.98 11.49 2.23
N SER A 62 15.09 11.05 1.36
CA SER A 62 15.38 9.92 0.50
C SER A 62 16.27 10.37 -0.65
N ALA A 63 17.39 9.69 -0.88
CA ALA A 63 18.19 9.90 -2.09
C ALA A 63 17.27 9.80 -3.31
N GLN A 64 17.34 10.78 -4.22
CA GLN A 64 16.65 10.70 -5.49
C GLN A 64 17.26 9.51 -6.25
N VAL A 65 16.49 8.45 -6.36
CA VAL A 65 16.85 7.36 -7.28
C VAL A 65 16.58 7.89 -8.68
N ALA A 66 17.56 7.74 -9.57
CA ALA A 66 17.38 8.12 -10.97
C ALA A 66 16.17 7.37 -11.53
N SER A 67 15.25 8.09 -12.18
CA SER A 67 14.07 7.50 -12.77
C SER A 67 14.46 6.46 -13.82
N THR A 68 14.19 5.20 -13.54
CA THR A 68 14.45 4.10 -14.46
C THR A 68 13.17 3.78 -15.23
N GLN A 69 13.24 3.80 -16.56
CA GLN A 69 12.11 3.37 -17.38
C GLN A 69 11.86 1.87 -17.16
N PRO A 70 10.62 1.46 -16.92
CA PRO A 70 10.30 0.04 -16.77
C PRO A 70 10.52 -0.71 -18.08
N ASP A 71 11.04 -1.94 -18.02
CA ASP A 71 11.09 -2.83 -19.16
C ASP A 71 9.67 -3.11 -19.68
N PRO A 72 9.35 -2.79 -20.95
CA PRO A 72 8.02 -3.02 -21.51
C PRO A 72 7.57 -4.50 -21.43
N ALA A 73 8.51 -5.44 -21.53
CA ALA A 73 8.20 -6.86 -21.39
C ALA A 73 7.82 -7.22 -19.94
N ALA A 74 8.48 -6.63 -18.94
CA ALA A 74 8.10 -6.79 -17.54
C ALA A 74 6.70 -6.22 -17.26
N VAL A 75 6.40 -5.04 -17.79
CA VAL A 75 5.06 -4.43 -17.68
C VAL A 75 3.99 -5.32 -18.30
N GLN A 76 4.25 -5.90 -19.47
CA GLN A 76 3.31 -6.81 -20.13
C GLN A 76 3.07 -8.10 -19.33
N ARG A 77 4.14 -8.72 -18.78
CA ARG A 77 4.01 -9.88 -17.90
C ARG A 77 3.25 -9.54 -16.63
N GLY A 78 3.57 -8.38 -16.02
CA GLY A 78 2.86 -7.87 -14.85
C GLY A 78 1.38 -7.62 -15.09
N LYS A 79 1.02 -7.08 -16.28
CA LYS A 79 -0.38 -6.93 -16.68
C LYS A 79 -1.10 -8.27 -16.74
N ALA A 80 -0.51 -9.28 -17.35
CA ALA A 80 -1.12 -10.61 -17.44
C ALA A 80 -1.39 -11.22 -16.04
N LEU A 81 -0.44 -11.04 -15.12
CA LEU A 81 -0.60 -11.48 -13.72
C LEU A 81 -1.69 -10.67 -13.00
N TYR A 82 -1.79 -9.37 -13.25
CA TYR A 82 -2.84 -8.53 -12.72
C TYR A 82 -4.23 -8.97 -13.20
N ASP A 83 -4.38 -9.21 -14.49
CA ASP A 83 -5.62 -9.67 -15.08
C ASP A 83 -6.07 -11.04 -14.52
N GLN A 84 -5.11 -11.89 -14.17
CA GLN A 84 -5.37 -13.23 -13.63
C GLN A 84 -5.73 -13.22 -12.13
N HIS A 85 -5.07 -12.39 -11.32
CA HIS A 85 -5.12 -12.50 -9.86
C HIS A 85 -5.75 -11.31 -9.14
N CYS A 86 -5.80 -10.12 -9.77
CA CYS A 86 -6.09 -8.87 -9.06
C CYS A 86 -7.36 -8.17 -9.55
N VAL A 87 -7.71 -8.35 -10.83
CA VAL A 87 -8.77 -7.61 -11.51
C VAL A 87 -10.14 -7.79 -10.85
N ALA A 88 -10.41 -8.96 -10.28
CA ALA A 88 -11.71 -9.26 -9.67
C ALA A 88 -12.04 -8.31 -8.49
N CYS A 89 -11.04 -7.90 -7.72
CA CYS A 89 -11.18 -6.99 -6.60
C CYS A 89 -10.80 -5.55 -6.97
N HIS A 90 -9.64 -5.36 -7.61
CA HIS A 90 -9.11 -4.04 -7.87
C HIS A 90 -9.57 -3.40 -9.19
N GLN A 91 -10.39 -4.10 -9.98
CA GLN A 91 -10.95 -3.68 -11.26
C GLN A 91 -9.89 -3.52 -12.39
N PRO A 92 -10.25 -3.58 -13.67
CA PRO A 92 -9.29 -3.46 -14.78
C PRO A 92 -8.54 -2.13 -14.81
N THR A 93 -9.14 -1.09 -14.25
CA THR A 93 -8.60 0.27 -14.18
C THR A 93 -7.85 0.57 -12.87
N GLY A 94 -7.70 -0.41 -11.98
CA GLY A 94 -7.05 -0.24 -10.68
C GLY A 94 -7.82 0.62 -9.68
N GLN A 95 -9.06 1.01 -9.98
CA GLN A 95 -9.84 1.93 -9.12
C GLN A 95 -10.43 1.25 -7.88
N GLY A 96 -10.43 -0.10 -7.85
CA GLY A 96 -11.03 -0.83 -6.75
C GLY A 96 -12.56 -0.64 -6.67
N VAL A 97 -13.09 -0.85 -5.49
CA VAL A 97 -14.52 -0.64 -5.17
C VAL A 97 -14.61 0.17 -3.88
N PRO A 98 -15.25 1.33 -3.87
CA PRO A 98 -15.38 2.16 -2.68
C PRO A 98 -15.88 1.36 -1.47
N ALA A 99 -15.28 1.56 -0.32
CA ALA A 99 -15.56 0.89 0.95
C ALA A 99 -15.36 -0.64 0.97
N ALA A 100 -14.97 -1.26 -0.17
CA ALA A 100 -14.72 -2.70 -0.25
C ALA A 100 -13.27 -3.03 -0.63
N PHE A 101 -12.78 -2.53 -1.76
CA PHE A 101 -11.44 -2.83 -2.24
C PHE A 101 -10.69 -1.54 -2.54
N PRO A 102 -9.50 -1.31 -1.95
CA PRO A 102 -8.79 -0.05 -2.10
C PRO A 102 -8.39 0.21 -3.55
N SER A 103 -8.46 1.48 -3.95
CA SER A 103 -7.89 1.94 -5.21
C SER A 103 -6.38 1.76 -5.21
N LEU A 104 -5.83 1.30 -6.32
CA LEU A 104 -4.38 1.28 -6.60
C LEU A 104 -3.94 2.56 -7.32
N VAL A 105 -4.90 3.31 -7.89
CA VAL A 105 -4.66 4.57 -8.57
C VAL A 105 -4.38 5.66 -7.55
N GLY A 106 -3.22 6.30 -7.66
CA GLY A 106 -2.82 7.36 -6.73
C GLY A 106 -2.52 6.91 -5.30
N ASN A 107 -2.59 5.60 -5.02
CA ASN A 107 -2.40 5.07 -3.68
C ASN A 107 -0.96 5.29 -3.19
N PRO A 108 -0.76 5.88 -2.00
CA PRO A 108 0.59 6.09 -1.44
C PRO A 108 1.42 4.80 -1.32
N SER A 109 0.82 3.66 -0.93
CA SER A 109 1.55 2.38 -0.86
C SER A 109 2.10 1.92 -2.21
N VAL A 110 1.46 2.34 -3.31
CA VAL A 110 1.87 2.04 -4.67
C VAL A 110 2.91 3.04 -5.17
N ARG A 111 2.72 4.34 -4.87
CA ARG A 111 3.50 5.46 -5.45
C ARG A 111 4.75 5.84 -4.67
N CYS A 112 4.86 5.46 -3.40
CA CYS A 112 6.03 5.78 -2.59
C CYS A 112 7.32 5.15 -3.17
N LEU A 113 8.46 5.82 -2.97
CA LEU A 113 9.76 5.33 -3.45
C LEU A 113 10.06 3.92 -2.95
N ASN A 114 9.80 3.67 -1.67
CA ASN A 114 9.96 2.35 -1.09
C ASN A 114 8.75 1.46 -1.43
N PRO A 115 8.91 0.39 -2.23
CA PRO A 115 7.83 -0.49 -2.64
C PRO A 115 7.42 -1.54 -1.59
N THR A 116 8.05 -1.55 -0.42
CA THR A 116 7.90 -2.60 0.61
C THR A 116 6.44 -2.91 0.92
N ASN A 117 5.58 -1.90 1.09
CA ASN A 117 4.17 -2.13 1.42
C ASN A 117 3.41 -2.84 0.28
N ALA A 118 3.65 -2.45 -0.97
CA ALA A 118 3.03 -3.09 -2.12
C ALA A 118 3.49 -4.54 -2.28
N ILE A 119 4.81 -4.78 -2.15
CA ILE A 119 5.38 -6.13 -2.20
C ILE A 119 4.86 -6.98 -1.03
N HIS A 120 4.85 -6.43 0.19
CA HIS A 120 4.38 -7.15 1.39
C HIS A 120 2.92 -7.57 1.25
N ALA A 121 2.04 -6.67 0.79
CA ALA A 121 0.63 -6.98 0.60
C ALA A 121 0.41 -8.12 -0.39
N ILE A 122 1.22 -8.23 -1.45
CA ILE A 122 1.13 -9.34 -2.40
C ILE A 122 1.70 -10.64 -1.81
N LEU A 123 2.84 -10.56 -1.12
CA LEU A 123 3.50 -11.76 -0.57
C LEU A 123 2.72 -12.36 0.60
N ALA A 124 2.33 -11.53 1.56
CA ALA A 124 1.77 -11.96 2.85
C ALA A 124 0.25 -11.77 2.96
N GLY A 125 -0.35 -11.13 1.95
CA GLY A 125 -1.74 -10.67 2.07
C GLY A 125 -1.86 -9.41 2.94
N ALA A 126 -3.09 -8.96 3.08
CA ALA A 126 -3.41 -7.80 3.91
C ALA A 126 -4.81 -7.96 4.53
N THR A 127 -4.95 -7.50 5.76
CA THR A 127 -6.25 -7.44 6.44
C THR A 127 -6.45 -6.02 6.93
N THR A 128 -7.64 -5.45 6.71
CA THR A 128 -7.97 -4.10 7.18
C THR A 128 -8.24 -4.09 8.69
N ALA A 129 -8.10 -2.93 9.31
CA ALA A 129 -8.44 -2.76 10.72
C ALA A 129 -9.94 -2.98 10.97
N VAL A 130 -10.27 -3.66 12.06
CA VAL A 130 -11.63 -3.74 12.58
C VAL A 130 -11.89 -2.49 13.42
N THR A 131 -12.89 -1.73 13.05
CA THR A 131 -13.27 -0.49 13.75
C THR A 131 -14.78 -0.42 13.96
N ALA A 132 -15.24 0.53 14.77
CA ALA A 132 -16.67 0.74 14.97
C ALA A 132 -17.42 1.06 13.67
N SER A 133 -16.76 1.72 12.71
CA SER A 133 -17.31 2.04 11.38
C SER A 133 -17.14 0.93 10.36
N ALA A 134 -16.24 -0.04 10.59
CA ALA A 134 -15.97 -1.19 9.74
C ALA A 134 -15.77 -2.45 10.59
N PRO A 135 -16.85 -3.07 11.09
CA PRO A 135 -16.77 -4.18 12.05
C PRO A 135 -16.34 -5.51 11.42
N ALA A 136 -16.37 -5.62 10.10
CA ALA A 136 -15.89 -6.79 9.36
C ALA A 136 -14.60 -6.45 8.62
N PRO A 137 -13.49 -7.20 8.82
CA PRO A 137 -12.26 -6.95 8.11
C PRO A 137 -12.35 -7.37 6.65
N MET A 138 -11.75 -6.60 5.76
CA MET A 138 -11.53 -6.98 4.37
C MET A 138 -10.19 -7.70 4.28
N VAL A 139 -10.14 -8.80 3.53
CA VAL A 139 -8.96 -9.64 3.42
C VAL A 139 -8.48 -9.72 1.97
N MET A 140 -7.24 -9.33 1.73
CA MET A 140 -6.51 -9.64 0.50
C MET A 140 -5.72 -10.93 0.74
N PRO A 141 -5.92 -11.97 -0.07
CA PRO A 141 -5.20 -13.23 0.11
C PRO A 141 -3.69 -13.08 -0.19
N PRO A 142 -2.83 -13.90 0.43
CA PRO A 142 -1.41 -13.94 0.10
C PRO A 142 -1.16 -14.69 -1.22
N PHE A 143 -0.25 -14.17 -2.03
CA PHE A 143 0.20 -14.80 -3.28
C PHE A 143 1.65 -15.28 -3.22
N GLY A 144 2.31 -15.14 -2.06
CA GLY A 144 3.72 -15.47 -1.90
C GLY A 144 4.09 -16.93 -2.22
N ALA A 145 3.18 -17.87 -1.99
CA ALA A 145 3.40 -19.27 -2.34
C ALA A 145 3.14 -19.60 -3.83
N GLN A 146 2.41 -18.73 -4.54
CA GLN A 146 1.97 -18.95 -5.91
C GLN A 146 2.86 -18.23 -6.94
N LEU A 147 3.43 -17.09 -6.55
CA LEU A 147 4.20 -16.22 -7.45
C LEU A 147 5.67 -16.22 -7.08
N SER A 148 6.54 -16.40 -8.09
CA SER A 148 7.99 -16.24 -7.95
C SER A 148 8.37 -14.80 -7.67
N ASP A 149 9.62 -14.55 -7.23
CA ASP A 149 10.13 -13.20 -6.98
C ASP A 149 10.07 -12.33 -8.24
N GLN A 150 10.38 -12.90 -9.42
CA GLN A 150 10.28 -12.19 -10.70
C GLN A 150 8.83 -11.85 -11.05
N GLN A 151 7.89 -12.76 -10.84
CA GLN A 151 6.47 -12.51 -11.10
C GLN A 151 5.91 -11.42 -10.21
N VAL A 152 6.27 -11.42 -8.93
CA VAL A 152 5.87 -10.34 -8.01
C VAL A 152 6.50 -9.00 -8.43
N ALA A 153 7.78 -9.00 -8.82
CA ALA A 153 8.45 -7.79 -9.31
C ALA A 153 7.77 -7.21 -10.56
N ASP A 154 7.45 -8.06 -11.55
CA ASP A 154 6.75 -7.66 -12.77
C ASP A 154 5.34 -7.12 -12.44
N LEU A 155 4.59 -7.79 -11.57
CA LEU A 155 3.25 -7.39 -11.13
C LEU A 155 3.27 -6.03 -10.41
N VAL A 156 4.18 -5.85 -9.44
CA VAL A 156 4.31 -4.58 -8.71
C VAL A 156 4.76 -3.47 -9.65
N THR A 157 5.68 -3.75 -10.57
CA THR A 157 6.12 -2.78 -11.59
C THR A 157 4.93 -2.33 -12.44
N TYR A 158 4.10 -3.25 -12.94
CA TYR A 158 2.91 -2.91 -13.69
C TYR A 158 1.98 -1.99 -12.89
N ILE A 159 1.66 -2.34 -11.64
CA ILE A 159 0.77 -1.56 -10.77
C ILE A 159 1.35 -0.15 -10.52
N ARG A 160 2.66 -0.06 -10.29
CA ARG A 160 3.37 1.19 -9.99
C ARG A 160 3.52 2.13 -11.19
N THR A 161 3.35 1.62 -12.40
CA THR A 161 3.55 2.39 -13.64
C THR A 161 2.27 2.54 -14.49
N SER A 162 1.14 1.99 -14.01
CA SER A 162 -0.15 2.02 -14.70
C SER A 162 -1.10 3.09 -14.14
N TRP A 163 -2.12 3.43 -14.90
CA TRP A 163 -3.27 4.30 -14.52
C TRP A 163 -2.85 5.67 -13.97
N GLY A 164 -1.75 6.24 -14.49
CA GLY A 164 -1.20 7.52 -14.02
C GLY A 164 -0.30 7.41 -12.77
N ASN A 165 -0.07 6.20 -12.25
CA ASN A 165 1.03 5.99 -11.33
C ASN A 165 2.36 6.12 -12.09
N ALA A 166 3.33 6.83 -11.51
CA ALA A 166 4.65 7.06 -12.10
C ALA A 166 5.72 6.84 -11.03
N ALA A 167 5.82 5.58 -10.57
CA ALA A 167 6.80 5.18 -9.57
C ALA A 167 7.82 4.21 -10.18
N GLU A 168 8.97 4.08 -9.52
CA GLU A 168 10.08 3.25 -9.99
C GLU A 168 9.67 1.77 -10.12
N PRO A 169 10.21 1.05 -11.13
CA PRO A 169 10.06 -0.39 -11.24
C PRO A 169 10.68 -1.12 -10.04
N VAL A 170 10.27 -2.35 -9.85
CA VAL A 170 10.73 -3.22 -8.75
C VAL A 170 11.56 -4.36 -9.31
N SER A 171 12.67 -4.67 -8.64
CA SER A 171 13.52 -5.80 -9.00
C SER A 171 13.13 -7.09 -8.24
N ALA A 172 13.43 -8.24 -8.83
CA ALA A 172 13.24 -9.53 -8.18
C ALA A 172 14.07 -9.66 -6.88
N GLU A 173 15.23 -8.99 -6.79
CA GLU A 173 16.06 -9.02 -5.58
C GLU A 173 15.38 -8.29 -4.41
N GLN A 174 14.74 -7.14 -4.64
CA GLN A 174 13.94 -6.45 -3.60
C GLN A 174 12.81 -7.34 -3.08
N VAL A 175 12.14 -8.08 -3.97
CA VAL A 175 11.10 -9.04 -3.58
C VAL A 175 11.67 -10.17 -2.74
N LYS A 176 12.79 -10.75 -3.16
CA LYS A 176 13.48 -11.85 -2.49
C LYS A 176 13.96 -11.46 -1.09
N GLU A 177 14.53 -10.27 -0.93
CA GLU A 177 14.94 -9.74 0.37
C GLU A 177 13.75 -9.64 1.32
N LEU A 178 12.63 -9.07 0.85
CA LEU A 178 11.43 -8.93 1.68
C LEU A 178 10.79 -10.29 1.99
N ARG A 179 10.76 -11.22 1.04
CA ARG A 179 10.26 -12.60 1.27
C ARG A 179 11.05 -13.29 2.37
N ARG A 180 12.39 -13.16 2.38
CA ARG A 180 13.24 -13.70 3.46
C ARG A 180 12.93 -13.05 4.81
N ALA A 181 12.75 -11.73 4.82
CA ALA A 181 12.41 -11.00 6.05
C ALA A 181 11.03 -11.38 6.62
N ILE A 182 10.07 -11.74 5.76
CA ILE A 182 8.74 -12.24 6.18
C ILE A 182 8.86 -13.66 6.74
N ALA A 183 9.62 -14.54 6.08
CA ALA A 183 9.76 -15.95 6.48
C ALA A 183 10.55 -16.14 7.79
N GLY A 184 11.37 -15.17 8.19
CA GLY A 184 12.17 -15.20 9.42
C GLY A 184 11.47 -14.64 10.67
N ARG A 185 10.18 -14.27 10.56
CA ARG A 185 9.34 -13.79 11.67
C ARG A 185 8.43 -14.90 12.18
#